data_8a460619623104dcf4915168ac5aaf40
#
_entry.id   8a460619623104dcf4915168ac5aaf40
#
_cell.length_a   1.000
_cell.length_b   1.000
_cell.length_c   1.000
_cell.angle_alpha   90.00
_cell.angle_beta   90.00
_cell.angle_gamma   90.00
#
_symmetry.space_group_name_H-M   'P 1'
#
loop_
_entity.id
_entity.type
_entity.pdbx_description
1 polymer ?
#
loop_
_entity_poly.entity_id
_entity_poly.type
_entity_poly.pdbx_seq_one_letter_code
_entity_poly.pdbx_strand_id
1 'polypeptide(L)'
;MPRPRLVAVLIAAAVIAALSLTMHGAPPKLGPTPVVVELFTSQGCSSCPPADALIHDITADASLRGRVIPLAFHVDYWDRLGWRDPFSSAEWSRRQAFYAHAMHLSSAYTPQAVVGGTREFVGSNHSALDAALEHASNDKPRGNVALTLRRDGNSLIATIRATVPANDDLMLAVTEDGVTTKVQHGENAGRTITNDAIVRRLIRVTPGQTSVTIPVDPAWRNLSAAAFVQDKDSLAIGAATSAQVPR
;
A
#
# COMPACT_ATOMS: atom_id res chain seq x y z
N MET A 1 -25.82 40.41 -39.58
CA MET A 1 -25.28 40.81 -38.28
C MET A 1 -25.19 39.54 -37.40
N PRO A 2 -24.03 39.07 -37.01
CA PRO A 2 -23.89 37.86 -36.20
C PRO A 2 -24.19 38.16 -34.72
N ARG A 3 -24.92 37.26 -34.08
CA ARG A 3 -25.43 37.37 -32.72
C ARG A 3 -24.35 37.21 -31.65
N PRO A 4 -24.08 38.19 -30.77
CA PRO A 4 -22.98 38.13 -29.80
C PRO A 4 -23.16 37.17 -28.62
N ARG A 5 -24.29 36.41 -28.58
CA ARG A 5 -24.61 35.51 -27.42
C ARG A 5 -23.91 34.15 -27.46
N LEU A 6 -23.48 33.65 -28.60
CA LEU A 6 -22.83 32.32 -28.68
C LEU A 6 -21.37 32.32 -28.25
N VAL A 7 -20.64 33.42 -28.44
CA VAL A 7 -19.23 33.51 -28.09
C VAL A 7 -19.03 33.58 -26.57
N ALA A 8 -19.93 34.24 -25.84
CA ALA A 8 -19.84 34.39 -24.37
C ALA A 8 -20.06 33.05 -23.62
N VAL A 9 -20.90 32.16 -24.17
CA VAL A 9 -21.18 30.83 -23.56
C VAL A 9 -19.98 29.89 -23.74
N LEU A 10 -19.27 29.95 -24.87
CA LEU A 10 -18.11 29.10 -25.10
C LEU A 10 -16.88 29.52 -24.29
N ILE A 11 -16.69 30.80 -23.99
CA ILE A 11 -15.61 31.29 -23.15
C ILE A 11 -15.86 30.92 -21.68
N ALA A 12 -17.12 31.01 -21.19
CA ALA A 12 -17.46 30.61 -19.82
C ALA A 12 -17.27 29.09 -19.61
N ALA A 13 -17.62 28.24 -20.58
CA ALA A 13 -17.41 26.79 -20.49
C ALA A 13 -15.93 26.41 -20.49
N ALA A 14 -15.08 27.10 -21.26
CA ALA A 14 -13.64 26.85 -21.28
C ALA A 14 -12.94 27.28 -19.99
N VAL A 15 -13.38 28.36 -19.35
CA VAL A 15 -12.84 28.81 -18.04
C VAL A 15 -13.25 27.86 -16.91
N ILE A 16 -14.47 27.33 -16.91
CA ILE A 16 -14.93 26.36 -15.90
C ILE A 16 -14.18 25.02 -16.06
N ALA A 17 -13.91 24.57 -17.30
CA ALA A 17 -13.13 23.36 -17.53
C ALA A 17 -11.65 23.52 -17.10
N ALA A 18 -11.07 24.71 -17.22
CA ALA A 18 -9.69 24.99 -16.77
C ALA A 18 -9.55 25.13 -15.24
N LEU A 19 -10.62 25.53 -14.53
CA LEU A 19 -10.63 25.61 -13.06
C LEU A 19 -10.80 24.27 -12.36
N SER A 20 -11.25 23.24 -13.05
CA SER A 20 -11.46 21.90 -12.46
C SER A 20 -10.17 21.07 -12.38
N LEU A 21 -9.05 21.55 -12.90
CA LEU A 21 -7.79 20.78 -13.00
C LEU A 21 -6.75 21.05 -11.89
N THR A 22 -7.04 21.84 -10.86
CA THR A 22 -5.98 22.25 -9.92
C THR A 22 -6.41 22.19 -8.45
N MET A 23 -6.95 21.05 -8.01
CA MET A 23 -7.15 20.79 -6.58
C MET A 23 -6.32 19.60 -6.07
N HIS A 24 -5.29 19.19 -6.77
CA HIS A 24 -4.26 18.34 -6.19
C HIS A 24 -3.20 19.25 -5.59
N GLY A 25 -2.99 19.16 -4.28
CA GLY A 25 -1.88 19.85 -3.61
C GLY A 25 -0.55 19.51 -4.29
N ALA A 26 0.47 20.35 -4.10
CA ALA A 26 1.81 20.02 -4.58
C ALA A 26 2.21 18.62 -4.05
N PRO A 27 2.87 17.77 -4.86
CA PRO A 27 3.29 16.46 -4.43
C PRO A 27 4.18 16.56 -3.18
N PRO A 28 4.13 15.58 -2.26
CA PRO A 28 4.88 15.61 -1.02
C PRO A 28 6.39 15.70 -1.30
N LYS A 29 7.10 16.53 -0.55
CA LYS A 29 8.55 16.66 -0.65
C LYS A 29 9.22 15.51 0.10
N LEU A 30 9.39 14.40 -0.57
CA LEU A 30 9.99 13.21 0.04
C LEU A 30 11.49 13.40 0.31
N GLY A 31 11.92 13.01 1.51
CA GLY A 31 13.32 12.82 1.89
C GLY A 31 13.95 11.55 1.25
N PRO A 32 15.20 11.20 1.62
CA PRO A 32 15.93 10.11 0.98
C PRO A 32 15.51 8.70 1.43
N THR A 33 14.79 8.56 2.56
CA THR A 33 14.45 7.26 3.15
C THR A 33 13.19 6.69 2.51
N PRO A 34 13.23 5.46 1.96
CA PRO A 34 12.02 4.78 1.48
C PRO A 34 11.03 4.54 2.60
N VAL A 35 9.75 4.79 2.32
CA VAL A 35 8.66 4.72 3.31
C VAL A 35 7.68 3.61 2.97
N VAL A 36 7.41 2.71 3.91
CA VAL A 36 6.35 1.71 3.78
C VAL A 36 5.00 2.33 4.17
N VAL A 37 4.00 2.11 3.33
CA VAL A 37 2.60 2.49 3.55
C VAL A 37 1.77 1.22 3.60
N GLU A 38 1.26 0.86 4.76
CA GLU A 38 0.35 -0.26 4.94
C GLU A 38 -1.09 0.24 4.90
N LEU A 39 -1.92 -0.33 4.04
CA LEU A 39 -3.35 -0.09 4.01
C LEU A 39 -4.09 -1.34 4.48
N PHE A 40 -4.86 -1.23 5.55
CA PHE A 40 -5.82 -2.24 5.96
C PHE A 40 -7.17 -1.94 5.31
N THR A 41 -7.60 -2.82 4.42
CA THR A 41 -8.75 -2.64 3.52
C THR A 41 -9.58 -3.93 3.40
N SER A 42 -10.71 -3.86 2.71
CA SER A 42 -11.50 -5.02 2.29
C SER A 42 -12.43 -4.65 1.14
N GLN A 43 -12.61 -5.56 0.19
CA GLN A 43 -13.64 -5.41 -0.85
C GLN A 43 -15.07 -5.42 -0.29
N GLY A 44 -15.27 -5.93 0.94
CA GLY A 44 -16.56 -5.91 1.65
C GLY A 44 -16.89 -4.57 2.31
N CYS A 45 -15.94 -3.65 2.42
CA CYS A 45 -16.07 -2.36 3.11
C CYS A 45 -16.43 -1.24 2.11
N SER A 46 -17.56 -0.59 2.25
CA SER A 46 -18.06 0.44 1.30
C SER A 46 -17.25 1.75 1.34
N SER A 47 -16.56 2.05 2.44
CA SER A 47 -15.68 3.21 2.59
C SER A 47 -14.24 2.97 2.13
N CYS A 48 -13.88 1.72 1.77
CA CYS A 48 -12.51 1.36 1.40
C CYS A 48 -12.10 1.77 -0.04
N PRO A 49 -12.96 1.74 -1.07
CA PRO A 49 -12.54 2.01 -2.45
C PRO A 49 -11.78 3.33 -2.67
N PRO A 50 -12.07 4.45 -1.99
CA PRO A 50 -11.25 5.66 -2.14
C PRO A 50 -9.82 5.50 -1.61
N ALA A 51 -9.59 4.66 -0.59
CA ALA A 51 -8.25 4.36 -0.10
C ALA A 51 -7.49 3.38 -1.02
N ASP A 52 -8.21 2.41 -1.60
CA ASP A 52 -7.64 1.52 -2.61
C ASP A 52 -7.21 2.30 -3.85
N ALA A 53 -7.97 3.35 -4.26
CA ALA A 53 -7.59 4.25 -5.34
C ALA A 53 -6.30 5.02 -5.02
N LEU A 54 -6.07 5.45 -3.78
CA LEU A 54 -4.81 6.07 -3.34
C LEU A 54 -3.63 5.12 -3.47
N ILE A 55 -3.79 3.84 -3.12
CA ILE A 55 -2.74 2.83 -3.32
C ILE A 55 -2.46 2.64 -4.82
N HIS A 56 -3.51 2.64 -5.65
CA HIS A 56 -3.36 2.59 -7.11
C HIS A 56 -2.52 3.77 -7.62
N ASP A 57 -2.82 5.00 -7.21
CA ASP A 57 -2.11 6.21 -7.61
C ASP A 57 -0.63 6.14 -7.21
N ILE A 58 -0.32 5.70 -5.98
CA ILE A 58 1.07 5.48 -5.52
C ILE A 58 1.78 4.45 -6.40
N THR A 59 1.12 3.33 -6.73
CA THR A 59 1.71 2.25 -7.52
C THR A 59 1.94 2.66 -8.97
N ALA A 60 1.05 3.48 -9.54
CA ALA A 60 1.12 3.98 -10.91
C ALA A 60 2.17 5.10 -11.07
N ASP A 61 2.45 5.88 -10.03
CA ASP A 61 3.39 7.01 -10.10
C ASP A 61 4.85 6.52 -10.14
N ALA A 62 5.47 6.64 -11.31
CA ALA A 62 6.86 6.26 -11.51
C ALA A 62 7.85 7.06 -10.63
N SER A 63 7.51 8.29 -10.21
CA SER A 63 8.36 9.14 -9.36
C SER A 63 8.40 8.67 -7.90
N LEU A 64 7.40 7.92 -7.46
CA LEU A 64 7.30 7.34 -6.12
C LEU A 64 7.92 5.94 -6.03
N ARG A 65 8.22 5.31 -7.17
CA ARG A 65 8.74 3.94 -7.22
C ARG A 65 10.03 3.78 -6.41
N GLY A 66 10.02 2.82 -5.47
CA GLY A 66 11.14 2.57 -4.57
C GLY A 66 11.31 3.61 -3.46
N ARG A 67 10.56 4.71 -3.48
CA ARG A 67 10.52 5.74 -2.44
C ARG A 67 9.33 5.58 -1.51
N VAL A 68 8.19 5.22 -2.07
CA VAL A 68 6.99 4.82 -1.33
C VAL A 68 6.70 3.36 -1.68
N ILE A 69 6.51 2.53 -0.67
CA ILE A 69 6.35 1.09 -0.77
C ILE A 69 4.96 0.74 -0.22
N PRO A 70 3.93 0.65 -1.07
CA PRO A 70 2.59 0.32 -0.63
C PRO A 70 2.44 -1.19 -0.35
N LEU A 71 1.67 -1.53 0.69
CA LEU A 71 1.31 -2.88 1.09
C LEU A 71 -0.17 -2.88 1.49
N ALA A 72 -1.04 -3.49 0.67
CA ALA A 72 -2.47 -3.59 0.95
C ALA A 72 -2.80 -4.93 1.63
N PHE A 73 -3.26 -4.85 2.86
CA PHE A 73 -3.65 -5.98 3.71
C PHE A 73 -5.18 -6.08 3.76
N HIS A 74 -5.75 -7.11 3.13
CA HIS A 74 -7.19 -7.32 3.12
C HIS A 74 -7.63 -8.08 4.37
N VAL A 75 -8.34 -7.39 5.26
CA VAL A 75 -8.82 -7.96 6.53
C VAL A 75 -10.05 -8.85 6.33
N ASP A 76 -10.19 -9.89 7.16
CA ASP A 76 -11.24 -10.91 6.99
C ASP A 76 -12.53 -10.62 7.78
N TYR A 77 -12.54 -9.65 8.69
CA TYR A 77 -13.72 -9.42 9.54
C TYR A 77 -14.91 -8.81 8.79
N TRP A 78 -14.74 -8.38 7.54
CA TRP A 78 -15.82 -7.97 6.63
C TRP A 78 -16.48 -9.15 5.90
N ASP A 79 -15.81 -10.30 5.78
CA ASP A 79 -16.30 -11.47 5.02
C ASP A 79 -17.67 -11.97 5.51
N ARG A 80 -17.96 -11.81 6.80
CA ARG A 80 -19.23 -12.19 7.43
C ARG A 80 -20.45 -11.37 6.94
N LEU A 81 -20.22 -10.27 6.19
CA LEU A 81 -21.28 -9.40 5.69
C LEU A 81 -21.74 -9.75 4.26
N GLY A 82 -21.49 -10.98 3.83
CA GLY A 82 -22.02 -11.55 2.59
C GLY A 82 -21.09 -11.56 1.40
N TRP A 83 -19.91 -10.95 1.49
CA TRP A 83 -18.86 -11.05 0.47
C TRP A 83 -17.55 -11.50 1.10
N ARG A 84 -17.10 -12.67 0.68
CA ARG A 84 -15.75 -13.12 1.07
C ARG A 84 -14.75 -12.50 0.10
N ASP A 85 -13.92 -11.61 0.63
CA ASP A 85 -12.84 -10.98 -0.12
C ASP A 85 -11.78 -12.06 -0.50
N PRO A 86 -11.46 -12.27 -1.79
CA PRO A 86 -10.52 -13.32 -2.21
C PRO A 86 -9.09 -13.11 -1.72
N PHE A 87 -8.78 -11.94 -1.18
CA PHE A 87 -7.46 -11.56 -0.67
C PHE A 87 -7.42 -11.52 0.86
N SER A 88 -8.57 -11.68 1.52
CA SER A 88 -8.68 -11.57 2.97
C SER A 88 -7.93 -12.66 3.72
N SER A 89 -7.40 -12.31 4.87
CA SER A 89 -6.75 -13.24 5.78
C SER A 89 -6.89 -12.80 7.23
N ALA A 90 -7.14 -13.76 8.11
CA ALA A 90 -7.08 -13.54 9.56
C ALA A 90 -5.68 -13.11 10.04
N GLU A 91 -4.63 -13.41 9.30
CA GLU A 91 -3.28 -12.92 9.56
C GLU A 91 -3.21 -11.39 9.44
N TRP A 92 -3.88 -10.82 8.43
CA TRP A 92 -3.91 -9.38 8.22
C TRP A 92 -4.72 -8.65 9.27
N SER A 93 -5.85 -9.23 9.70
CA SER A 93 -6.63 -8.70 10.83
C SER A 93 -5.82 -8.73 12.14
N ARG A 94 -5.03 -9.79 12.39
CA ARG A 94 -4.13 -9.84 13.55
C ARG A 94 -3.01 -8.79 13.44
N ARG A 95 -2.41 -8.61 12.26
CA ARG A 95 -1.40 -7.54 12.05
C ARG A 95 -1.97 -6.16 12.38
N GLN A 96 -3.18 -5.87 11.92
CA GLN A 96 -3.87 -4.63 12.26
C GLN A 96 -4.11 -4.49 13.76
N ALA A 97 -4.54 -5.57 14.42
CA ALA A 97 -4.75 -5.58 15.88
C ALA A 97 -3.47 -5.30 16.67
N PHE A 98 -2.31 -5.77 16.19
CA PHE A 98 -1.01 -5.42 16.78
C PHE A 98 -0.72 -3.92 16.66
N TYR A 99 -0.99 -3.30 15.51
CA TYR A 99 -0.88 -1.85 15.36
C TYR A 99 -1.84 -1.09 16.28
N ALA A 100 -3.10 -1.52 16.35
CA ALA A 100 -4.08 -0.90 17.24
C ALA A 100 -3.62 -0.95 18.69
N HIS A 101 -3.04 -2.07 19.13
CA HIS A 101 -2.46 -2.21 20.47
C HIS A 101 -1.25 -1.32 20.69
N ALA A 102 -0.26 -1.37 19.78
CA ALA A 102 0.99 -0.59 19.88
C ALA A 102 0.76 0.93 19.85
N MET A 103 -0.26 1.38 19.14
CA MET A 103 -0.65 2.79 19.02
C MET A 103 -1.74 3.22 20.01
N HIS A 104 -2.16 2.33 20.94
CA HIS A 104 -3.20 2.59 21.94
C HIS A 104 -4.54 3.04 21.35
N LEU A 105 -4.91 2.50 20.18
CA LEU A 105 -6.20 2.80 19.54
C LEU A 105 -7.33 2.08 20.26
N SER A 106 -8.50 2.69 20.30
CA SER A 106 -9.70 2.10 20.91
C SER A 106 -10.24 0.89 20.13
N SER A 107 -10.01 0.83 18.82
CA SER A 107 -10.42 -0.26 17.93
C SER A 107 -9.67 -0.23 16.61
N ALA A 108 -9.61 -1.37 15.93
CA ALA A 108 -9.24 -1.45 14.51
C ALA A 108 -10.42 -0.98 13.64
N TYR A 109 -10.12 -0.37 12.50
CA TYR A 109 -11.12 0.11 11.53
C TYR A 109 -10.60 0.03 10.09
N THR A 110 -11.47 0.10 9.11
CA THR A 110 -11.10 0.23 7.70
C THR A 110 -11.86 1.37 7.02
N PRO A 111 -11.22 2.02 6.02
CA PRO A 111 -9.82 1.86 5.61
C PRO A 111 -8.88 2.52 6.62
N GLN A 112 -7.82 1.82 7.04
CA GLN A 112 -6.78 2.38 7.90
C GLN A 112 -5.44 2.36 7.18
N ALA A 113 -4.76 3.50 7.08
CA ALA A 113 -3.39 3.59 6.63
C ALA A 113 -2.44 3.66 7.82
N VAL A 114 -1.29 2.98 7.71
CA VAL A 114 -0.17 3.07 8.64
C VAL A 114 1.10 3.39 7.87
N VAL A 115 1.72 4.51 8.15
CA VAL A 115 2.93 5.00 7.47
C VAL A 115 4.14 4.84 8.37
N GLY A 116 5.19 4.17 7.87
CA GLY A 116 6.43 3.92 8.61
C GLY A 116 6.24 3.12 9.90
N GLY A 117 5.10 2.44 10.05
CA GLY A 117 4.74 1.69 11.26
C GLY A 117 4.39 2.55 12.47
N THR A 118 4.34 3.87 12.36
CA THR A 118 4.20 4.80 13.50
C THR A 118 3.09 5.83 13.39
N ARG A 119 2.53 6.05 12.20
CA ARG A 119 1.48 7.05 11.96
C ARG A 119 0.29 6.39 11.29
N GLU A 120 -0.86 6.46 11.95
CA GLU A 120 -2.10 5.91 11.42
C GLU A 120 -3.14 7.00 11.17
N PHE A 121 -3.99 6.78 10.18
CA PHE A 121 -5.12 7.66 9.84
C PHE A 121 -6.09 6.93 8.90
N VAL A 122 -7.28 7.54 8.68
CA VAL A 122 -8.25 7.03 7.70
C VAL A 122 -7.60 6.98 6.31
N GLY A 123 -7.51 5.78 5.72
CA GLY A 123 -6.71 5.48 4.52
C GLY A 123 -7.04 6.30 3.28
N SER A 124 -8.21 6.95 3.22
CA SER A 124 -8.61 7.85 2.13
C SER A 124 -8.23 9.33 2.37
N ASN A 125 -7.51 9.64 3.46
CA ASN A 125 -7.10 11.01 3.77
C ASN A 125 -5.77 11.36 3.08
N HIS A 126 -5.84 11.96 1.89
CA HIS A 126 -4.69 12.36 1.07
C HIS A 126 -3.74 13.29 1.83
N SER A 127 -4.24 14.32 2.49
CA SER A 127 -3.39 15.31 3.20
C SER A 127 -2.65 14.70 4.39
N ALA A 128 -3.28 13.74 5.09
CA ALA A 128 -2.62 13.00 6.16
C ALA A 128 -1.53 12.08 5.60
N LEU A 129 -1.78 11.44 4.44
CA LEU A 129 -0.78 10.63 3.76
C LEU A 129 0.44 11.46 3.35
N ASP A 130 0.24 12.59 2.68
CA ASP A 130 1.32 13.47 2.23
C ASP A 130 2.18 13.95 3.40
N ALA A 131 1.55 14.41 4.48
CA ALA A 131 2.26 14.85 5.70
C ALA A 131 3.03 13.69 6.37
N ALA A 132 2.44 12.49 6.42
CA ALA A 132 3.08 11.31 6.99
C ALA A 132 4.28 10.84 6.16
N LEU A 133 4.16 10.88 4.82
CA LEU A 133 5.23 10.54 3.88
C LEU A 133 6.39 11.53 3.98
N GLU A 134 6.10 12.84 3.98
CA GLU A 134 7.13 13.87 4.12
C GLU A 134 7.91 13.70 5.43
N HIS A 135 7.22 13.46 6.53
CA HIS A 135 7.86 13.24 7.82
C HIS A 135 8.70 11.94 7.81
N ALA A 136 8.09 10.80 7.49
CA ALA A 136 8.75 9.49 7.59
C ALA A 136 9.95 9.35 6.63
N SER A 137 9.90 9.98 5.46
CA SER A 137 10.99 9.95 4.49
C SER A 137 12.22 10.78 4.92
N ASN A 138 12.08 11.68 5.90
CA ASN A 138 13.17 12.44 6.50
C ASN A 138 13.72 11.80 7.79
N ASP A 139 13.08 10.75 8.31
CA ASP A 139 13.59 10.01 9.45
C ASP A 139 14.90 9.29 9.09
N LYS A 140 15.83 9.21 10.05
CA LYS A 140 17.05 8.41 9.86
C LYS A 140 16.69 6.94 9.83
N PRO A 141 17.11 6.19 8.79
CA PRO A 141 16.83 4.77 8.72
C PRO A 141 17.51 4.02 9.88
N ARG A 142 16.78 3.10 10.53
CA ARG A 142 17.35 2.12 11.45
C ARG A 142 17.64 0.85 10.67
N GLY A 143 18.93 0.43 10.70
CA GLY A 143 19.37 -0.70 9.90
C GLY A 143 19.60 -0.35 8.44
N ASN A 144 19.75 -1.40 7.65
CA ASN A 144 19.93 -1.33 6.20
C ASN A 144 19.33 -2.57 5.57
N VAL A 145 18.77 -2.46 4.37
CA VAL A 145 18.25 -3.60 3.62
C VAL A 145 18.44 -3.41 2.13
N ALA A 146 18.93 -4.44 1.45
CA ALA A 146 18.99 -4.55 0.00
C ALA A 146 18.33 -5.85 -0.43
N LEU A 147 17.57 -5.80 -1.52
CA LEU A 147 16.78 -6.90 -2.05
C LEU A 147 17.05 -7.07 -3.54
N THR A 148 17.27 -8.30 -3.96
CA THR A 148 17.19 -8.68 -5.38
C THR A 148 16.28 -9.88 -5.53
N LEU A 149 15.56 -9.94 -6.66
CA LEU A 149 14.59 -10.98 -6.94
C LEU A 149 14.95 -11.73 -8.21
N ARG A 150 14.73 -13.04 -8.20
CA ARG A 150 14.82 -13.90 -9.36
C ARG A 150 13.61 -14.83 -9.37
N ARG A 151 13.00 -15.01 -10.52
CA ARG A 151 11.96 -16.03 -10.69
C ARG A 151 12.60 -17.37 -11.05
N ASP A 152 12.08 -18.43 -10.47
CA ASP A 152 12.51 -19.81 -10.72
C ASP A 152 11.27 -20.71 -10.74
N GLY A 153 10.74 -20.94 -11.94
CA GLY A 153 9.48 -21.64 -12.13
C GLY A 153 8.33 -21.00 -11.33
N ASN A 154 7.74 -21.77 -10.43
CA ASN A 154 6.67 -21.35 -9.55
C ASN A 154 7.19 -20.80 -8.20
N SER A 155 8.42 -20.33 -8.16
CA SER A 155 8.99 -19.73 -6.95
C SER A 155 9.65 -18.40 -7.27
N LEU A 156 9.69 -17.52 -6.27
CA LEU A 156 10.57 -16.36 -6.23
C LEU A 156 11.73 -16.67 -5.30
N ILE A 157 12.92 -16.32 -5.73
CA ILE A 157 14.11 -16.35 -4.90
C ILE A 157 14.47 -14.92 -4.56
N ALA A 158 14.29 -14.56 -3.29
CA ALA A 158 14.69 -13.26 -2.75
C ALA A 158 16.07 -13.39 -2.12
N THR A 159 17.05 -12.65 -2.65
CA THR A 159 18.36 -12.50 -2.01
C THR A 159 18.37 -11.19 -1.24
N ILE A 160 18.65 -11.27 0.06
CA ILE A 160 18.55 -10.14 0.98
C ILE A 160 19.89 -9.93 1.68
N ARG A 161 20.33 -8.69 1.75
CA ARG A 161 21.45 -8.25 2.60
C ARG A 161 20.91 -7.18 3.54
N ALA A 162 21.02 -7.41 4.85
CA ALA A 162 20.44 -6.51 5.83
C ALA A 162 21.35 -6.38 7.06
N THR A 163 21.35 -5.18 7.65
CA THR A 163 21.77 -4.96 9.02
C THR A 163 20.51 -4.73 9.85
N VAL A 164 20.20 -5.69 10.73
CA VAL A 164 18.97 -5.68 11.53
C VAL A 164 19.36 -5.40 12.98
N PRO A 165 18.83 -4.33 13.62
CA PRO A 165 19.03 -4.08 15.06
C PRO A 165 18.49 -5.24 15.90
N ALA A 166 18.99 -5.38 17.12
CA ALA A 166 18.70 -6.55 17.98
C ALA A 166 17.22 -6.73 18.31
N ASN A 167 16.47 -5.62 18.46
CA ASN A 167 15.02 -5.66 18.75
C ASN A 167 14.17 -5.61 17.49
N ASP A 168 14.74 -5.73 16.31
CA ASP A 168 14.00 -5.65 15.06
C ASP A 168 13.90 -7.04 14.41
N ASP A 169 12.89 -7.20 13.56
CA ASP A 169 12.74 -8.32 12.64
C ASP A 169 13.00 -7.84 11.21
N LEU A 170 13.52 -8.75 10.39
CA LEU A 170 13.55 -8.55 8.95
C LEU A 170 12.30 -9.17 8.33
N MET A 171 11.47 -8.35 7.72
CA MET A 171 10.24 -8.74 7.07
C MET A 171 10.39 -8.75 5.55
N LEU A 172 9.74 -9.70 4.89
CA LEU A 172 9.68 -9.81 3.44
C LEU A 172 8.22 -9.98 3.01
N ALA A 173 7.69 -9.00 2.30
CA ALA A 173 6.34 -9.04 1.71
C ALA A 173 6.44 -9.35 0.21
N VAL A 174 5.51 -10.15 -0.32
CA VAL A 174 5.28 -10.32 -1.76
C VAL A 174 3.92 -9.73 -2.08
N THR A 175 3.88 -8.85 -3.08
CA THR A 175 2.66 -8.14 -3.50
C THR A 175 2.30 -8.43 -4.94
N GLU A 176 1.03 -8.27 -5.27
CA GLU A 176 0.49 -8.37 -6.62
C GLU A 176 -0.30 -7.11 -6.97
N ASP A 177 -0.12 -6.61 -8.21
CA ASP A 177 -0.76 -5.40 -8.71
C ASP A 177 -1.78 -5.69 -9.82
N GLY A 178 -2.80 -4.83 -9.93
CA GLY A 178 -3.74 -4.80 -11.05
C GLY A 178 -4.77 -5.93 -11.02
N VAL A 179 -5.11 -6.47 -9.85
CA VAL A 179 -6.08 -7.56 -9.75
C VAL A 179 -7.49 -7.01 -9.69
N THR A 180 -8.30 -7.34 -10.70
CA THR A 180 -9.67 -6.86 -10.83
C THR A 180 -10.67 -7.92 -10.40
N THR A 181 -11.60 -7.56 -9.53
CA THR A 181 -12.65 -8.43 -8.99
C THR A 181 -14.03 -7.80 -9.22
N LYS A 182 -14.98 -8.59 -9.72
CA LYS A 182 -16.41 -8.21 -9.74
C LYS A 182 -17.04 -8.65 -8.43
N VAL A 183 -17.31 -7.70 -7.54
CA VAL A 183 -17.93 -7.96 -6.24
C VAL A 183 -19.41 -8.29 -6.44
N GLN A 184 -19.82 -9.48 -5.99
CA GLN A 184 -21.18 -9.98 -6.25
C GLN A 184 -22.14 -9.69 -5.11
N HIS A 185 -21.65 -9.58 -3.88
CA HIS A 185 -22.47 -9.44 -2.66
C HIS A 185 -21.85 -8.41 -1.71
N GLY A 186 -22.51 -8.14 -0.57
CA GLY A 186 -22.04 -7.20 0.45
C GLY A 186 -22.24 -5.74 0.05
N GLU A 187 -21.59 -4.83 0.76
CA GLU A 187 -21.80 -3.37 0.61
C GLU A 187 -21.31 -2.82 -0.74
N ASN A 188 -20.37 -3.49 -1.40
CA ASN A 188 -19.86 -3.11 -2.71
C ASN A 188 -20.44 -3.97 -3.85
N ALA A 189 -21.59 -4.65 -3.64
CA ALA A 189 -22.21 -5.48 -4.66
C ALA A 189 -22.43 -4.73 -5.99
N GLY A 190 -22.09 -5.40 -7.10
CA GLY A 190 -22.19 -4.87 -8.46
C GLY A 190 -21.00 -4.03 -8.91
N ARG A 191 -20.09 -3.65 -8.02
CA ARG A 191 -18.87 -2.91 -8.38
C ARG A 191 -17.80 -3.85 -8.96
N THR A 192 -17.00 -3.30 -9.86
CA THR A 192 -15.73 -3.88 -10.30
C THR A 192 -14.63 -3.10 -9.60
N ILE A 193 -13.84 -3.78 -8.76
CA ILE A 193 -12.76 -3.18 -7.96
C ILE A 193 -11.43 -3.71 -8.48
N THR A 194 -10.48 -2.81 -8.74
CA THR A 194 -9.09 -3.14 -9.02
C THR A 194 -8.28 -2.83 -7.77
N ASN A 195 -7.51 -3.80 -7.30
CA ASN A 195 -6.63 -3.65 -6.16
C ASN A 195 -5.17 -3.78 -6.59
N ASP A 196 -4.30 -2.99 -5.98
CA ASP A 196 -2.86 -2.96 -6.17
C ASP A 196 -2.15 -3.19 -4.84
N ALA A 197 -0.87 -3.52 -4.91
CA ALA A 197 -0.01 -3.81 -3.78
C ALA A 197 -0.60 -4.86 -2.81
N ILE A 198 -1.46 -5.77 -3.31
CA ILE A 198 -2.11 -6.81 -2.51
C ILE A 198 -1.06 -7.71 -1.88
N VAL A 199 -0.96 -7.75 -0.57
CA VAL A 199 -0.01 -8.63 0.11
C VAL A 199 -0.46 -10.08 0.00
N ARG A 200 0.30 -10.87 -0.75
CA ARG A 200 0.10 -12.31 -0.94
C ARG A 200 0.84 -13.15 0.07
N ARG A 201 2.00 -12.67 0.54
CA ARG A 201 2.84 -13.31 1.56
C ARG A 201 3.50 -12.24 2.41
N LEU A 202 3.59 -12.48 3.70
CA LEU A 202 4.42 -11.73 4.63
C LEU A 202 5.23 -12.74 5.44
N ILE A 203 6.55 -12.65 5.37
CA ILE A 203 7.47 -13.62 5.93
C ILE A 203 8.43 -12.91 6.87
N ARG A 204 8.56 -13.42 8.09
CA ARG A 204 9.66 -13.05 8.97
C ARG A 204 10.88 -13.86 8.54
N VAL A 205 11.92 -13.17 8.09
CA VAL A 205 13.16 -13.80 7.64
C VAL A 205 14.00 -14.23 8.85
N THR A 206 14.44 -15.47 8.84
CA THR A 206 15.28 -16.00 9.93
C THR A 206 16.59 -15.21 10.04
N PRO A 207 17.03 -14.81 11.25
CA PRO A 207 18.31 -14.13 11.42
C PRO A 207 19.48 -14.88 10.75
N GLY A 208 20.27 -14.15 9.97
CA GLY A 208 21.39 -14.72 9.19
C GLY A 208 21.00 -15.35 7.84
N GLN A 209 19.72 -15.51 7.55
CA GLN A 209 19.26 -16.00 6.26
C GLN A 209 19.39 -14.90 5.20
N THR A 210 20.12 -15.18 4.12
CA THR A 210 20.37 -14.24 3.01
C THR A 210 19.60 -14.60 1.74
N SER A 211 18.92 -15.74 1.71
CA SER A 211 18.12 -16.17 0.58
C SER A 211 16.83 -16.84 1.06
N VAL A 212 15.71 -16.40 0.51
CA VAL A 212 14.36 -16.94 0.80
C VAL A 212 13.73 -17.42 -0.48
N THR A 213 13.32 -18.69 -0.53
CA THR A 213 12.54 -19.25 -1.64
C THR A 213 11.06 -19.18 -1.28
N ILE A 214 10.27 -18.51 -2.10
CA ILE A 214 8.86 -18.22 -1.84
C ILE A 214 8.02 -18.89 -2.94
N PRO A 215 7.23 -19.91 -2.61
CA PRO A 215 6.26 -20.45 -3.57
C PRO A 215 5.24 -19.40 -3.97
N VAL A 216 5.00 -19.25 -5.27
CA VAL A 216 4.00 -18.32 -5.82
C VAL A 216 2.97 -19.10 -6.63
N ASP A 217 1.72 -18.67 -6.53
CA ASP A 217 0.66 -19.23 -7.38
C ASP A 217 0.95 -18.88 -8.84
N PRO A 218 0.88 -19.84 -9.78
CA PRO A 218 1.06 -19.58 -11.20
C PRO A 218 0.06 -18.56 -11.78
N ALA A 219 -1.07 -18.36 -11.11
CA ALA A 219 -2.06 -17.36 -11.51
C ALA A 219 -1.66 -15.91 -11.15
N TRP A 220 -0.78 -15.71 -10.18
CA TRP A 220 -0.37 -14.35 -9.76
C TRP A 220 0.46 -13.66 -10.84
N ARG A 221 0.18 -12.37 -11.03
CA ARG A 221 0.80 -11.52 -12.05
C ARG A 221 1.36 -10.25 -11.42
N ASN A 222 2.19 -9.52 -12.16
CA ASN A 222 2.71 -8.21 -11.76
C ASN A 222 3.23 -8.20 -10.31
N LEU A 223 4.08 -9.19 -9.99
CA LEU A 223 4.58 -9.37 -8.64
C LEU A 223 5.72 -8.41 -8.33
N SER A 224 5.70 -7.92 -7.09
CA SER A 224 6.81 -7.18 -6.47
C SER A 224 7.11 -7.80 -5.11
N ALA A 225 8.26 -7.47 -4.53
CA ALA A 225 8.51 -7.76 -3.14
C ALA A 225 9.12 -6.55 -2.44
N ALA A 226 8.83 -6.43 -1.15
CA ALA A 226 9.39 -5.44 -0.25
C ALA A 226 10.09 -6.14 0.91
N ALA A 227 11.31 -5.71 1.24
CA ALA A 227 11.99 -6.12 2.45
C ALA A 227 12.16 -4.91 3.37
N PHE A 228 11.85 -5.08 4.66
CA PHE A 228 11.93 -4.00 5.63
C PHE A 228 12.30 -4.49 7.03
N VAL A 229 12.95 -3.61 7.76
CA VAL A 229 13.33 -3.82 9.16
C VAL A 229 12.24 -3.23 10.05
N GLN A 230 11.69 -4.02 10.95
CA GLN A 230 10.56 -3.63 11.80
C GLN A 230 10.84 -3.94 13.28
N ASP A 231 10.68 -2.94 14.13
CA ASP A 231 10.76 -3.10 15.59
C ASP A 231 9.66 -4.03 16.09
N LYS A 232 10.02 -4.96 17.00
CA LYS A 232 9.13 -6.03 17.47
C LYS A 232 8.01 -5.53 18.37
N ASP A 233 8.24 -4.45 19.11
CA ASP A 233 7.33 -3.94 20.12
C ASP A 233 6.46 -2.80 19.56
N SER A 234 7.09 -1.80 18.95
CA SER A 234 6.39 -0.62 18.42
C SER A 234 5.87 -0.79 17.00
N LEU A 235 6.34 -1.81 16.28
CA LEU A 235 6.13 -2.03 14.84
C LEU A 235 6.69 -0.91 13.94
N ALA A 236 7.47 0.02 14.47
CA ALA A 236 8.11 1.08 13.70
C ALA A 236 9.04 0.49 12.64
N ILE A 237 8.94 0.97 11.40
CA ILE A 237 9.75 0.51 10.28
C ILE A 237 10.99 1.40 10.16
N GLY A 238 12.17 0.78 10.20
CA GLY A 238 13.46 1.48 10.22
C GLY A 238 14.07 1.67 8.84
N ALA A 239 14.22 0.61 8.11
CA ALA A 239 14.77 0.61 6.75
C ALA A 239 13.89 -0.25 5.84
N ALA A 240 13.74 0.15 4.59
CA ALA A 240 12.93 -0.59 3.62
C ALA A 240 13.50 -0.48 2.21
N THR A 241 13.22 -1.48 1.38
CA THR A 241 13.49 -1.49 -0.06
C THR A 241 12.45 -2.34 -0.77
N SER A 242 12.24 -2.08 -2.06
CA SER A 242 11.37 -2.91 -2.89
C SER A 242 12.03 -3.23 -4.23
N ALA A 243 11.62 -4.33 -4.83
CA ALA A 243 12.03 -4.75 -6.16
C ALA A 243 10.86 -5.37 -6.91
N GLN A 244 10.76 -5.09 -8.21
CA GLN A 244 9.82 -5.78 -9.10
C GLN A 244 10.38 -7.13 -9.50
N VAL A 245 9.52 -8.12 -9.65
CA VAL A 245 9.90 -9.43 -10.18
C VAL A 245 10.18 -9.28 -11.67
N PRO A 246 11.38 -9.66 -12.16
CA PRO A 246 11.66 -9.65 -13.59
C PRO A 246 10.64 -10.50 -14.37
N ARG A 247 10.23 -9.97 -15.53
CA ARG A 247 9.30 -10.66 -16.45
C ARG A 247 9.96 -11.83 -17.12
#